data_1e4faaacf568f2fe06bb9a8c5d38b47e
#
_entry.id   1e4faaacf568f2fe06bb9a8c5d38b47e
#
_cell.length_a   1.000
_cell.length_b   1.000
_cell.length_c   1.000
_cell.angle_alpha   90.00
_cell.angle_beta   90.00
_cell.angle_gamma   90.00
#
_symmetry.space_group_name_H-M   'P 1'
#
loop_
_entity.id
_entity.type
_entity.pdbx_description
1 polymer ?
#
loop_
_entity_poly.entity_id
_entity_poly.type
_entity_poly.pdbx_seq_one_letter_code
_entity_poly.pdbx_strand_id
1 'polypeptide(L)'
;MNPQHFLRSQHFAKLIVAVALASAGFAAPSAAANAAHNIQGVGNFQKVDEHVFRGAQPSHQGFVNLSKLGIQTVVDLREPGDRSATERKWVTDAGMRYVSVPMYGMATPSKESVLKVLALLEDRGTGPVFVHCKRGADRTGGVIACYRVEHDHWKNDRALAEARSLGMSWFQTAIQGYVRKYQPRDLTALAPKTLDASATVLAPVQP
;
A
#
# COMPACT_ATOMS: atom_id res chain seq x y z
N MET A 1 -28.55 -66.16 -67.27
CA MET A 1 -29.69 -65.94 -66.36
C MET A 1 -29.20 -65.07 -65.22
N ASN A 2 -29.68 -63.83 -65.16
CA ASN A 2 -29.39 -62.78 -64.19
C ASN A 2 -30.29 -63.00 -62.98
N PRO A 3 -29.84 -62.66 -61.77
CA PRO A 3 -30.53 -61.56 -61.09
C PRO A 3 -29.64 -60.61 -60.35
N GLN A 4 -30.08 -59.43 -60.42
CA GLN A 4 -29.77 -58.16 -59.78
C GLN A 4 -29.59 -58.26 -58.29
N HIS A 5 -28.47 -57.80 -57.74
CA HIS A 5 -28.36 -57.50 -56.32
C HIS A 5 -28.23 -55.98 -56.09
N PHE A 6 -29.25 -55.49 -55.50
CA PHE A 6 -29.52 -54.16 -55.08
C PHE A 6 -28.59 -53.83 -53.92
N LEU A 7 -27.56 -53.00 -54.14
CA LEU A 7 -26.71 -52.51 -53.10
C LEU A 7 -27.23 -51.16 -52.57
N ARG A 8 -27.73 -51.18 -51.36
CA ARG A 8 -28.20 -50.03 -50.58
C ARG A 8 -26.99 -49.35 -50.00
N SER A 9 -26.63 -48.20 -50.55
CA SER A 9 -25.58 -47.31 -49.99
C SER A 9 -26.06 -46.69 -48.69
N GLN A 10 -25.39 -47.03 -47.60
CA GLN A 10 -25.57 -46.37 -46.29
C GLN A 10 -24.55 -45.28 -46.20
N HIS A 11 -25.00 -44.04 -46.33
CA HIS A 11 -24.19 -42.86 -46.02
C HIS A 11 -24.04 -42.70 -44.51
N PHE A 12 -22.91 -43.10 -43.96
CA PHE A 12 -22.51 -42.70 -42.59
C PHE A 12 -22.08 -41.24 -42.61
N ALA A 13 -22.98 -40.38 -42.16
CA ALA A 13 -22.61 -38.99 -41.83
C ALA A 13 -21.70 -38.99 -40.62
N LYS A 14 -20.41 -38.69 -40.83
CA LYS A 14 -19.45 -38.44 -39.75
C LYS A 14 -19.74 -37.05 -39.18
N LEU A 15 -20.37 -37.02 -38.02
CA LEU A 15 -20.53 -35.81 -37.21
C LEU A 15 -19.16 -35.46 -36.64
N ILE A 16 -18.49 -34.45 -37.20
CA ILE A 16 -17.27 -33.86 -36.63
C ILE A 16 -17.71 -32.87 -35.56
N VAL A 17 -17.60 -33.27 -34.30
CA VAL A 17 -17.75 -32.36 -33.17
C VAL A 17 -16.46 -31.56 -33.07
N ALA A 18 -16.50 -30.33 -33.54
CA ALA A 18 -15.41 -29.37 -33.31
C ALA A 18 -15.47 -28.89 -31.85
N VAL A 19 -14.61 -29.43 -31.03
CA VAL A 19 -14.38 -28.90 -29.66
C VAL A 19 -13.57 -27.60 -29.80
N ALA A 20 -14.25 -26.48 -29.71
CA ALA A 20 -13.59 -25.18 -29.58
C ALA A 20 -12.97 -25.09 -28.18
N LEU A 21 -11.65 -25.31 -28.08
CA LEU A 21 -10.87 -24.97 -26.92
C LEU A 21 -10.86 -23.43 -26.78
N ALA A 22 -11.73 -22.92 -25.96
CA ALA A 22 -11.62 -21.52 -25.47
C ALA A 22 -10.36 -21.45 -24.61
N SER A 23 -9.24 -20.99 -25.19
CA SER A 23 -8.07 -20.59 -24.47
C SER A 23 -8.45 -19.31 -23.68
N ALA A 24 -8.81 -19.50 -22.40
CA ALA A 24 -8.84 -18.42 -21.43
C ALA A 24 -7.42 -17.88 -21.34
N GLY A 25 -7.14 -16.82 -22.10
CA GLY A 25 -5.90 -16.07 -21.97
C GLY A 25 -5.85 -15.48 -20.58
N PHE A 26 -5.05 -16.10 -19.70
CA PHE A 26 -4.57 -15.42 -18.51
C PHE A 26 -3.77 -14.22 -19.01
N ALA A 27 -4.40 -13.07 -19.04
CA ALA A 27 -3.69 -11.80 -19.22
C ALA A 27 -2.74 -11.69 -18.02
N ALA A 28 -1.46 -11.92 -18.26
CA ALA A 28 -0.42 -11.57 -17.30
C ALA A 28 -0.64 -10.08 -16.94
N PRO A 29 -0.57 -9.71 -15.64
CA PRO A 29 -0.70 -8.31 -15.26
C PRO A 29 0.34 -7.52 -16.06
N SER A 30 -0.17 -6.58 -16.85
CA SER A 30 0.63 -5.73 -17.71
C SER A 30 1.71 -5.06 -16.88
N ALA A 31 2.98 -5.22 -17.26
CA ALA A 31 4.11 -4.51 -16.68
C ALA A 31 3.97 -2.96 -16.77
N ALA A 32 2.97 -2.47 -17.49
CA ALA A 32 2.61 -1.06 -17.56
C ALA A 32 1.95 -0.52 -16.27
N ALA A 33 1.49 -1.38 -15.34
CA ALA A 33 0.89 -0.94 -14.08
C ALA A 33 1.93 -0.43 -13.05
N ASN A 34 3.22 -0.64 -13.29
CA ASN A 34 4.33 -0.17 -12.47
C ASN A 34 5.24 0.82 -13.20
N ALA A 35 4.70 1.65 -14.08
CA ALA A 35 5.44 2.81 -14.52
C ALA A 35 5.73 3.66 -13.27
N ALA A 36 6.93 3.49 -12.69
CA ALA A 36 7.46 4.38 -11.69
C ALA A 36 7.36 5.79 -12.29
N HIS A 37 6.42 6.58 -11.78
CA HIS A 37 6.33 7.97 -12.19
C HIS A 37 7.58 8.64 -11.64
N ASN A 38 8.55 8.84 -12.51
CA ASN A 38 9.82 9.47 -12.13
C ASN A 38 9.52 10.95 -11.87
N ILE A 39 9.35 11.30 -10.60
CA ILE A 39 9.13 12.69 -10.20
C ILE A 39 10.49 13.39 -10.12
N GLN A 40 10.70 14.37 -10.98
CA GLN A 40 11.94 15.16 -10.98
C GLN A 40 12.17 15.76 -9.59
N GLY A 41 13.36 15.52 -9.03
CA GLY A 41 13.74 15.97 -7.71
C GLY A 41 13.31 15.06 -6.55
N VAL A 42 12.75 13.87 -6.82
CA VAL A 42 12.36 12.88 -5.82
C VAL A 42 12.95 11.51 -6.19
N GLY A 43 14.00 11.10 -5.49
CA GLY A 43 14.58 9.76 -5.70
C GLY A 43 13.73 8.66 -5.07
N ASN A 44 13.86 7.43 -5.57
CA ASN A 44 13.17 6.24 -5.06
C ASN A 44 11.64 6.44 -4.89
N PHE A 45 11.04 7.24 -5.79
CA PHE A 45 9.61 7.55 -5.77
C PHE A 45 8.80 6.32 -6.18
N GLN A 46 7.76 6.01 -5.40
CA GLN A 46 6.79 4.96 -5.70
C GLN A 46 5.39 5.39 -5.26
N LYS A 47 4.40 5.05 -6.06
CA LYS A 47 3.00 5.06 -5.64
C LYS A 47 2.72 3.74 -4.93
N VAL A 48 2.33 3.80 -3.66
CA VAL A 48 1.96 2.62 -2.86
C VAL A 48 0.52 2.23 -3.17
N ASP A 49 -0.37 3.24 -3.14
CA ASP A 49 -1.78 3.14 -3.57
C ASP A 49 -2.29 4.52 -4.01
N GLU A 50 -3.61 4.71 -4.13
CA GLU A 50 -4.19 5.98 -4.58
C GLU A 50 -4.01 7.14 -3.60
N HIS A 51 -3.70 6.85 -2.33
CA HIS A 51 -3.56 7.84 -1.26
C HIS A 51 -2.13 7.96 -0.74
N VAL A 52 -1.33 6.89 -0.81
CA VAL A 52 0.00 6.80 -0.21
C VAL A 52 1.08 6.76 -1.27
N PHE A 53 2.06 7.65 -1.13
CA PHE A 53 3.25 7.74 -1.96
C PHE A 53 4.49 7.71 -1.06
N ARG A 54 5.60 7.22 -1.59
CA ARG A 54 6.87 7.11 -0.86
C ARG A 54 8.06 7.56 -1.68
N GLY A 55 9.14 7.92 -1.03
CA GLY A 55 10.38 8.24 -1.74
C GLY A 55 11.53 8.62 -0.84
N ALA A 56 12.62 9.07 -1.47
CA ALA A 56 13.74 9.73 -0.81
C ALA A 56 13.39 11.19 -0.50
N GLN A 57 14.21 11.83 0.33
CA GLN A 57 14.12 13.26 0.61
C GLN A 57 14.09 14.06 -0.70
N PRO A 58 13.01 14.82 -0.97
CA PRO A 58 12.92 15.63 -2.17
C PRO A 58 13.89 16.83 -2.15
N SER A 59 14.28 17.29 -3.33
CA SER A 59 14.81 18.64 -3.49
C SER A 59 13.70 19.70 -3.35
N HIS A 60 14.07 20.98 -3.27
CA HIS A 60 13.08 22.07 -3.29
C HIS A 60 12.11 21.93 -4.48
N GLN A 61 12.66 21.72 -5.69
CA GLN A 61 11.83 21.49 -6.89
C GLN A 61 10.99 20.21 -6.79
N GLY A 62 11.50 19.17 -6.11
CA GLY A 62 10.76 17.94 -5.85
C GLY A 62 9.48 18.18 -5.06
N PHE A 63 9.50 19.04 -4.04
CA PHE A 63 8.28 19.41 -3.30
C PHE A 63 7.28 20.15 -4.15
N VAL A 64 7.72 21.08 -5.01
CA VAL A 64 6.84 21.74 -5.99
C VAL A 64 6.18 20.74 -6.91
N ASN A 65 6.93 19.72 -7.36
CA ASN A 65 6.41 18.67 -8.24
C ASN A 65 5.44 17.73 -7.52
N LEU A 66 5.69 17.40 -6.24
CA LEU A 66 4.77 16.63 -5.41
C LEU A 66 3.45 17.37 -5.18
N SER A 67 3.49 18.67 -4.91
CA SER A 67 2.30 19.50 -4.77
C SER A 67 1.46 19.50 -6.08
N LYS A 68 2.11 19.63 -7.25
CA LYS A 68 1.46 19.53 -8.57
C LYS A 68 0.85 18.14 -8.83
N LEU A 69 1.42 17.08 -8.26
CA LEU A 69 0.87 15.72 -8.31
C LEU A 69 -0.39 15.57 -7.42
N GLY A 70 -0.68 16.55 -6.58
CA GLY A 70 -1.82 16.53 -5.66
C GLY A 70 -1.49 16.04 -4.26
N ILE A 71 -0.21 15.86 -3.91
CA ILE A 71 0.19 15.55 -2.52
C ILE A 71 -0.23 16.71 -1.62
N GLN A 72 -0.88 16.39 -0.50
CA GLN A 72 -1.34 17.37 0.48
C GLN A 72 -0.57 17.30 1.80
N THR A 73 -0.04 16.12 2.15
CA THR A 73 0.71 15.92 3.39
C THR A 73 2.05 15.26 3.10
N VAL A 74 3.11 15.80 3.68
CA VAL A 74 4.46 15.22 3.66
C VAL A 74 4.83 14.76 5.06
N VAL A 75 5.18 13.47 5.19
CA VAL A 75 5.63 12.84 6.44
C VAL A 75 7.13 12.60 6.38
N ASP A 76 7.89 13.31 7.21
CA ASP A 76 9.34 13.19 7.32
C ASP A 76 9.74 12.29 8.49
N LEU A 77 10.39 11.18 8.19
CA LEU A 77 10.88 10.19 9.16
C LEU A 77 12.32 10.44 9.62
N ARG A 78 12.93 11.54 9.21
CA ARG A 78 14.32 11.84 9.59
C ARG A 78 14.37 12.43 11.01
N GLU A 79 15.55 12.34 11.58
CA GLU A 79 15.87 13.00 12.83
C GLU A 79 15.77 14.52 12.66
N PRO A 80 15.37 15.27 13.73
CA PRO A 80 15.29 16.73 13.71
C PRO A 80 16.66 17.36 13.44
N GLY A 81 16.66 18.54 12.83
CA GLY A 81 17.86 19.30 12.54
C GLY A 81 17.59 20.41 11.52
N ASP A 82 18.60 21.20 11.17
CA ASP A 82 18.49 22.34 10.27
C ASP A 82 17.90 21.97 8.90
N ARG A 83 18.23 20.78 8.40
CA ARG A 83 17.67 20.25 7.15
C ARG A 83 16.16 20.01 7.23
N SER A 84 15.65 19.57 8.39
CA SER A 84 14.21 19.38 8.60
C SER A 84 13.48 20.71 8.71
N ALA A 85 14.10 21.71 9.32
CA ALA A 85 13.55 23.08 9.42
C ALA A 85 13.43 23.72 8.04
N THR A 86 14.49 23.63 7.22
CA THR A 86 14.49 24.11 5.82
C THR A 86 13.42 23.42 5.00
N GLU A 87 13.30 22.10 5.13
CA GLU A 87 12.31 21.32 4.40
C GLU A 87 10.88 21.66 4.79
N ARG A 88 10.62 21.84 6.09
CA ARG A 88 9.30 22.31 6.57
C ARG A 88 8.88 23.56 5.82
N LYS A 89 9.81 24.55 5.67
CA LYS A 89 9.51 25.76 4.93
C LYS A 89 9.16 25.47 3.47
N TRP A 90 9.94 24.65 2.76
CA TRP A 90 9.68 24.31 1.35
C TRP A 90 8.34 23.61 1.15
N VAL A 91 7.98 22.70 2.07
CA VAL A 91 6.70 21.98 2.03
C VAL A 91 5.53 22.94 2.23
N THR A 92 5.62 23.84 3.23
CA THR A 92 4.56 24.80 3.51
C THR A 92 4.45 25.88 2.42
N ASP A 93 5.57 26.34 1.86
CA ASP A 93 5.59 27.27 0.72
C ASP A 93 4.95 26.65 -0.52
N ALA A 94 5.06 25.34 -0.70
CA ALA A 94 4.40 24.58 -1.76
C ALA A 94 2.90 24.26 -1.48
N GLY A 95 2.35 24.76 -0.37
CA GLY A 95 0.93 24.61 -0.01
C GLY A 95 0.59 23.25 0.62
N MET A 96 1.59 22.46 1.05
CA MET A 96 1.39 21.17 1.69
C MET A 96 1.57 21.23 3.19
N ARG A 97 0.96 20.29 3.90
CA ARG A 97 1.14 20.07 5.34
C ARG A 97 2.43 19.28 5.58
N TYR A 98 3.28 19.74 6.51
CA TYR A 98 4.48 19.03 6.96
C TYR A 98 4.25 18.36 8.32
N VAL A 99 4.53 17.07 8.41
CA VAL A 99 4.46 16.29 9.64
C VAL A 99 5.79 15.58 9.87
N SER A 100 6.43 15.85 11.03
CA SER A 100 7.64 15.15 11.43
C SER A 100 7.31 14.01 12.40
N VAL A 101 7.77 12.81 12.07
CA VAL A 101 7.71 11.62 12.94
C VAL A 101 9.10 10.97 12.96
N PRO A 102 10.01 11.47 13.80
CA PRO A 102 11.40 11.04 13.79
C PRO A 102 11.57 9.56 14.08
N MET A 103 12.42 8.91 13.27
CA MET A 103 12.91 7.55 13.49
C MET A 103 14.43 7.54 13.37
N TYR A 104 15.12 6.91 14.31
CA TYR A 104 16.57 6.84 14.31
C TYR A 104 17.08 5.75 13.38
N GLY A 105 18.10 6.10 12.56
CA GLY A 105 18.48 5.34 11.37
C GLY A 105 18.83 3.87 11.56
N MET A 106 19.45 3.51 12.70
CA MET A 106 19.89 2.13 13.01
C MET A 106 19.11 1.49 14.15
N ALA A 107 18.24 2.24 14.81
CA ALA A 107 17.46 1.73 15.94
C ALA A 107 16.20 0.96 15.48
N THR A 108 15.71 0.11 16.38
CA THR A 108 14.36 -0.45 16.24
C THR A 108 13.34 0.70 16.31
N PRO A 109 12.43 0.82 15.34
CA PRO A 109 11.39 1.83 15.40
C PRO A 109 10.54 1.66 16.67
N SER A 110 10.17 2.76 17.32
CA SER A 110 9.20 2.68 18.39
C SER A 110 7.81 2.33 17.83
N LYS A 111 7.06 1.54 18.59
CA LYS A 111 5.67 1.20 18.22
C LYS A 111 4.83 2.46 18.04
N GLU A 112 5.03 3.43 18.91
CA GLU A 112 4.32 4.72 18.87
C GLU A 112 4.58 5.47 17.55
N SER A 113 5.85 5.61 17.14
CA SER A 113 6.19 6.29 15.88
C SER A 113 5.58 5.57 14.67
N VAL A 114 5.64 4.23 14.64
CA VAL A 114 5.05 3.46 13.55
C VAL A 114 3.53 3.67 13.51
N LEU A 115 2.84 3.52 14.64
CA LEU A 115 1.39 3.70 14.70
C LEU A 115 0.96 5.13 14.33
N LYS A 116 1.73 6.13 14.73
CA LYS A 116 1.46 7.53 14.34
C LYS A 116 1.55 7.72 12.83
N VAL A 117 2.54 7.11 12.18
CA VAL A 117 2.64 7.19 10.72
C VAL A 117 1.51 6.42 10.06
N LEU A 118 1.21 5.19 10.50
CA LEU A 118 0.10 4.41 9.95
C LEU A 118 -1.23 5.16 10.05
N ALA A 119 -1.50 5.81 11.18
CA ALA A 119 -2.70 6.64 11.32
C ALA A 119 -2.76 7.78 10.30
N LEU A 120 -1.62 8.41 9.98
CA LEU A 120 -1.55 9.46 8.94
C LEU A 120 -1.77 8.89 7.53
N LEU A 121 -1.28 7.67 7.26
CA LEU A 121 -1.42 7.03 5.96
C LEU A 121 -2.84 6.50 5.71
N GLU A 122 -3.58 6.18 6.77
CA GLU A 122 -4.94 5.64 6.69
C GLU A 122 -6.03 6.73 6.74
N ASP A 123 -5.71 7.88 7.33
CA ASP A 123 -6.64 9.00 7.46
C ASP A 123 -6.83 9.73 6.12
N ARG A 124 -7.96 9.49 5.47
CA ARG A 124 -8.32 10.15 4.21
C ARG A 124 -8.45 11.67 4.33
N GLY A 125 -8.68 12.19 5.53
CA GLY A 125 -8.71 13.63 5.81
C GLY A 125 -7.34 14.31 5.69
N THR A 126 -6.24 13.55 5.67
CA THR A 126 -4.89 14.10 5.43
C THR A 126 -4.63 14.43 3.95
N GLY A 127 -5.53 14.04 3.04
CA GLY A 127 -5.32 14.06 1.58
C GLY A 127 -4.20 13.08 1.16
N PRO A 128 -3.81 13.04 -0.12
CA PRO A 128 -2.71 12.20 -0.56
C PRO A 128 -1.42 12.48 0.20
N VAL A 129 -0.81 11.42 0.76
CA VAL A 129 0.35 11.51 1.66
C VAL A 129 1.62 11.04 0.97
N PHE A 130 2.70 11.82 1.08
CA PHE A 130 4.04 11.40 0.71
C PHE A 130 4.89 11.16 1.96
N VAL A 131 5.35 9.93 2.18
CA VAL A 131 6.21 9.56 3.29
C VAL A 131 7.65 9.31 2.84
N HIS A 132 8.62 9.90 3.52
CA HIS A 132 10.01 9.77 3.15
C HIS A 132 10.97 9.73 4.34
N CYS A 133 12.20 9.32 4.06
CA CYS A 133 13.38 9.51 4.89
C CYS A 133 14.53 10.05 4.02
N LYS A 134 15.79 9.87 4.39
CA LYS A 134 16.91 10.37 3.57
C LYS A 134 16.95 9.67 2.19
N ARG A 135 16.95 8.32 2.15
CA ARG A 135 17.06 7.50 0.93
C ARG A 135 15.73 6.97 0.42
N GLY A 136 14.66 7.10 1.20
CA GLY A 136 13.37 6.45 0.88
C GLY A 136 13.40 4.93 0.98
N ALA A 137 14.42 4.34 1.55
CA ALA A 137 14.65 2.90 1.56
C ALA A 137 14.40 2.26 2.93
N ASP A 138 15.20 2.59 3.94
CA ASP A 138 15.20 1.86 5.21
C ASP A 138 14.00 2.19 6.11
N ARG A 139 13.94 3.40 6.69
CA ARG A 139 12.83 3.85 7.57
C ARG A 139 11.51 3.87 6.82
N THR A 140 11.51 4.44 5.64
CA THR A 140 10.34 4.48 4.76
C THR A 140 9.90 3.07 4.38
N GLY A 141 10.85 2.20 4.00
CA GLY A 141 10.55 0.80 3.68
C GLY A 141 9.95 0.04 4.85
N GLY A 142 10.48 0.24 6.07
CA GLY A 142 9.95 -0.38 7.28
C GLY A 142 8.51 0.02 7.60
N VAL A 143 8.22 1.32 7.50
CA VAL A 143 6.86 1.84 7.74
C VAL A 143 5.89 1.38 6.67
N ILE A 144 6.27 1.46 5.40
CA ILE A 144 5.41 0.98 4.30
C ILE A 144 5.20 -0.54 4.39
N ALA A 145 6.19 -1.32 4.81
CA ALA A 145 6.00 -2.74 5.05
C ALA A 145 4.96 -3.01 6.15
N CYS A 146 4.98 -2.24 7.26
CA CYS A 146 3.93 -2.32 8.27
C CYS A 146 2.57 -1.90 7.71
N TYR A 147 2.50 -0.86 6.87
CA TYR A 147 1.28 -0.44 6.19
C TYR A 147 0.72 -1.56 5.29
N ARG A 148 1.57 -2.24 4.50
CA ARG A 148 1.16 -3.39 3.69
C ARG A 148 0.56 -4.53 4.52
N VAL A 149 1.15 -4.79 5.71
CA VAL A 149 0.62 -5.82 6.63
C VAL A 149 -0.70 -5.39 7.24
N GLU A 150 -0.82 -4.13 7.67
CA GLU A 150 -2.00 -3.56 8.31
C GLU A 150 -3.17 -3.40 7.34
N HIS A 151 -2.92 -2.68 6.24
CA HIS A 151 -3.95 -2.22 5.30
C HIS A 151 -4.23 -3.24 4.19
N ASP A 152 -3.16 -3.81 3.58
CA ASP A 152 -3.30 -4.72 2.45
C ASP A 152 -3.35 -6.20 2.87
N HIS A 153 -3.24 -6.49 4.18
CA HIS A 153 -3.23 -7.83 4.76
C HIS A 153 -2.14 -8.74 4.19
N TRP A 154 -1.00 -8.16 3.82
CA TRP A 154 0.13 -8.93 3.35
C TRP A 154 0.82 -9.69 4.48
N LYS A 155 1.40 -10.85 4.15
CA LYS A 155 2.35 -11.51 5.07
C LYS A 155 3.59 -10.65 5.25
N ASN A 156 4.14 -10.63 6.46
CA ASN A 156 5.32 -9.83 6.82
C ASN A 156 6.52 -10.06 5.89
N ASP A 157 6.79 -11.31 5.49
CA ASP A 157 7.89 -11.61 4.58
C ASP A 157 7.69 -11.02 3.18
N ARG A 158 6.45 -10.99 2.65
CA ARG A 158 6.13 -10.33 1.38
C ARG A 158 6.38 -8.83 1.47
N ALA A 159 5.88 -8.19 2.54
CA ALA A 159 6.07 -6.76 2.76
C ALA A 159 7.56 -6.39 2.92
N LEU A 160 8.32 -7.23 3.62
CA LEU A 160 9.76 -7.06 3.77
C LEU A 160 10.51 -7.26 2.43
N ALA A 161 10.07 -8.21 1.60
CA ALA A 161 10.65 -8.41 0.27
C ALA A 161 10.45 -7.18 -0.63
N GLU A 162 9.25 -6.55 -0.62
CA GLU A 162 9.01 -5.27 -1.30
C GLU A 162 9.97 -4.18 -0.80
N ALA A 163 10.12 -4.02 0.53
CA ALA A 163 11.02 -3.02 1.10
C ALA A 163 12.48 -3.22 0.66
N ARG A 164 12.93 -4.48 0.58
CA ARG A 164 14.27 -4.84 0.10
C ARG A 164 14.45 -4.56 -1.39
N SER A 165 13.47 -4.88 -2.21
CA SER A 165 13.51 -4.59 -3.66
C SER A 165 13.58 -3.09 -3.96
N LEU A 166 13.10 -2.25 -3.02
CA LEU A 166 13.17 -0.80 -3.06
C LEU A 166 14.37 -0.22 -2.29
N GLY A 167 15.39 -1.02 -2.04
CA GLY A 167 16.70 -0.60 -1.56
C GLY A 167 16.90 -0.61 -0.04
N MET A 168 16.02 -1.26 0.74
CA MET A 168 16.28 -1.45 2.17
C MET A 168 17.58 -2.23 2.37
N SER A 169 18.48 -1.67 3.16
CA SER A 169 19.81 -2.23 3.38
C SER A 169 19.75 -3.54 4.16
N TRP A 170 20.53 -4.51 3.73
CA TRP A 170 20.62 -5.83 4.38
C TRP A 170 21.04 -5.74 5.87
N PHE A 171 21.85 -4.76 6.23
CA PHE A 171 22.36 -4.53 7.58
C PHE A 171 21.37 -3.80 8.50
N GLN A 172 20.22 -3.36 8.01
CA GLN A 172 19.15 -2.75 8.81
C GLN A 172 18.33 -3.83 9.57
N THR A 173 19.03 -4.63 10.36
CA THR A 173 18.46 -5.80 11.05
C THR A 173 17.38 -5.41 12.06
N ALA A 174 17.52 -4.27 12.72
CA ALA A 174 16.55 -3.79 13.71
C ALA A 174 15.19 -3.50 13.07
N ILE A 175 15.15 -2.72 11.98
CA ILE A 175 13.92 -2.43 11.23
C ILE A 175 13.35 -3.71 10.61
N GLN A 176 14.19 -4.55 10.02
CA GLN A 176 13.74 -5.81 9.44
C GLN A 176 13.15 -6.75 10.49
N GLY A 177 13.77 -6.83 11.68
CA GLY A 177 13.27 -7.61 12.81
C GLY A 177 11.92 -7.07 13.32
N TYR A 178 11.74 -5.76 13.34
CA TYR A 178 10.47 -5.13 13.69
C TYR A 178 9.37 -5.53 12.69
N VAL A 179 9.62 -5.39 11.39
CA VAL A 179 8.65 -5.77 10.34
C VAL A 179 8.28 -7.24 10.43
N ARG A 180 9.26 -8.15 10.62
CA ARG A 180 8.96 -9.60 10.73
C ARG A 180 8.03 -9.95 11.90
N LYS A 181 8.08 -9.16 12.98
CA LYS A 181 7.30 -9.38 14.20
C LYS A 181 6.05 -8.50 14.28
N TYR A 182 5.84 -7.63 13.29
CA TYR A 182 4.72 -6.71 13.29
C TYR A 182 3.40 -7.50 13.26
N GLN A 183 2.47 -7.10 14.12
CA GLN A 183 1.11 -7.64 14.17
C GLN A 183 0.14 -6.49 13.86
N PRO A 184 -0.84 -6.69 12.97
CA PRO A 184 -1.88 -5.71 12.73
C PRO A 184 -2.59 -5.32 14.03
N ARG A 185 -3.11 -4.11 14.09
CA ARG A 185 -3.94 -3.68 15.21
C ARG A 185 -5.24 -4.47 15.21
N ASP A 186 -5.63 -4.95 16.37
CA ASP A 186 -6.98 -5.47 16.58
C ASP A 186 -7.95 -4.30 16.71
N LEU A 187 -8.51 -3.88 15.58
CA LEU A 187 -9.49 -2.78 15.55
C LEU A 187 -10.84 -3.21 16.14
N THR A 188 -11.09 -4.51 16.30
CA THR A 188 -12.35 -5.00 16.93
C THR A 188 -12.35 -4.72 18.42
N ALA A 189 -11.18 -4.68 19.05
CA ALA A 189 -11.03 -4.30 20.46
C ALA A 189 -11.27 -2.81 20.72
N LEU A 190 -11.25 -1.96 19.68
CA LEU A 190 -11.47 -0.51 19.75
C LEU A 190 -12.92 -0.12 19.39
N ALA A 191 -13.73 -1.05 18.91
CA ALA A 191 -15.15 -0.80 18.73
C ALA A 191 -15.76 -0.43 20.10
N PRO A 192 -16.52 0.68 20.22
CA PRO A 192 -17.18 1.00 21.47
C PRO A 192 -18.04 -0.20 21.83
N LYS A 193 -17.86 -0.77 23.04
CA LYS A 193 -18.80 -1.75 23.58
C LYS A 193 -20.17 -1.13 23.44
N THR A 194 -21.00 -1.68 22.57
CA THR A 194 -22.39 -1.27 22.44
C THR A 194 -22.97 -1.31 23.83
N LEU A 195 -23.36 -0.15 24.36
CA LEU A 195 -24.10 -0.05 25.58
C LEU A 195 -25.29 -0.95 25.40
N ASP A 196 -25.38 -1.97 26.27
CA ASP A 196 -26.45 -2.92 26.32
C ASP A 196 -27.76 -2.13 26.49
N ALA A 197 -28.57 -2.09 25.42
CA ALA A 197 -29.81 -1.36 25.37
C ALA A 197 -30.93 -2.06 26.21
N SER A 198 -30.57 -2.95 27.13
CA SER A 198 -31.48 -3.74 27.95
C SER A 198 -31.62 -3.25 29.39
N ALA A 199 -31.34 -1.99 29.68
CA ALA A 199 -31.62 -1.45 31.01
C ALA A 199 -32.45 -0.15 30.91
N THR A 200 -33.71 -0.28 31.03
CA THR A 200 -34.70 0.57 31.74
C THR A 200 -35.99 0.73 30.94
N VAL A 201 -36.80 -0.29 30.99
CA VAL A 201 -38.26 -0.08 30.89
C VAL A 201 -38.68 0.52 32.23
N LEU A 202 -38.85 1.83 32.28
CA LEU A 202 -39.50 2.50 33.40
C LEU A 202 -40.97 2.05 33.42
N ALA A 203 -41.39 1.46 34.55
CA ALA A 203 -42.76 1.12 34.81
C ALA A 203 -43.67 2.37 34.76
N PRO A 204 -44.91 2.26 34.25
CA PRO A 204 -45.82 3.38 34.22
C PRO A 204 -46.28 3.73 35.66
N VAL A 205 -46.16 5.01 36.01
CA VAL A 205 -46.79 5.58 37.21
C VAL A 205 -48.31 5.56 36.98
N GLN A 206 -49.05 4.82 37.84
CA GLN A 206 -50.51 4.88 37.88
C GLN A 206 -50.97 6.06 38.71
N PRO A 207 -52.20 6.62 38.45
CA PRO A 207 -52.73 7.85 39.03
C PRO A 207 -53.15 7.76 40.49
#